data_c1e2e8e7e587cc36bcadbab2bdf5ecbb
#
_entry.id   c1e2e8e7e587cc36bcadbab2bdf5ecbb
#
_cell.length_a   1.000
_cell.length_b   1.000
_cell.length_c   1.000
_cell.angle_alpha   90.00
_cell.angle_beta   90.00
_cell.angle_gamma   90.00
#
_symmetry.space_group_name_H-M   'P 1'
#
loop_
_entity.id
_entity.type
_entity.pdbx_description
1 polymer ?
#
loop_
_entity_poly.entity_id
_entity_poly.type
_entity_poly.pdbx_seq_one_letter_code
_entity_poly.pdbx_strand_id
1 'polypeptide(L)'
;MSRGKGRRNEKSKAECGGNRAVWIAGGGVLAAVVALVLFRSLPDRPSVAGDSGPPAPGSSPFAPTLPNTAPAPVSVPEGMVWIPGGEFSMGSDAANESLCGLPGVTRDALPIHRVYVEGFWMDATEVTNEQFEKFVKATGYVTVAEQKPTSEEFPTAPPENLVAGSTVFTTTPQVVKLDDYFQWWSYVPGADWRHPTGPESNLKNREKYPVVQVAYEDAVAYAKWAGKRLPTEAEWEFGARGGAAGRLYAWGDELKPGGKFQANIYQGRFPTEGGDTGEDGFKGIAPVAQYPPNGYGLYDVAGNVWEWVSDWYRPDYYGQLSAAGGVARNPPGPDSPYDPAEPTEKKRVHRGGSFLCTDQYCTRYMLGTRGKGEVRTACNHVGFRCVKPNEPKGVRP
;
A
#
# COMPACT_ATOMS: atom_id res chain seq x y z
N MET A 1 -81.05 -3.84 26.63
CA MET A 1 -81.40 -2.50 26.16
C MET A 1 -80.16 -1.66 26.51
N SER A 2 -79.42 -0.99 25.73
CA SER A 2 -79.53 -0.14 24.61
C SER A 2 -78.12 -0.02 23.91
N ARG A 3 -78.15 0.15 22.64
CA ARG A 3 -77.02 0.36 21.74
C ARG A 3 -76.34 1.70 21.95
N GLY A 4 -75.02 1.74 21.82
CA GLY A 4 -74.23 2.98 21.69
C GLY A 4 -73.04 2.75 20.71
N LYS A 5 -73.12 3.44 19.59
CA LYS A 5 -72.24 3.39 18.42
C LYS A 5 -70.82 3.90 18.68
N GLY A 6 -69.90 3.31 17.94
CA GLY A 6 -68.51 3.70 17.89
C GLY A 6 -68.22 5.09 17.31
N ARG A 7 -67.06 5.61 17.67
CA ARG A 7 -66.36 6.68 16.97
C ARG A 7 -64.91 6.23 16.71
N ARG A 8 -64.56 6.10 15.44
CA ARG A 8 -63.18 6.01 14.97
C ARG A 8 -62.46 7.29 15.30
N ASN A 9 -61.32 7.19 15.94
CA ASN A 9 -60.33 8.27 15.99
C ASN A 9 -59.24 7.94 15.02
N GLU A 10 -59.21 8.69 13.93
CA GLU A 10 -58.03 8.81 13.03
C GLU A 10 -56.92 9.54 13.80
N LYS A 11 -55.82 8.87 14.04
CA LYS A 11 -54.57 9.50 14.43
C LYS A 11 -53.73 9.75 13.20
N SER A 12 -53.55 11.04 12.92
CA SER A 12 -52.64 11.59 11.94
C SER A 12 -51.25 10.97 12.01
N LYS A 13 -50.79 10.47 10.86
CA LYS A 13 -49.37 10.18 10.62
C LYS A 13 -48.64 11.53 10.54
N ALA A 14 -47.77 11.80 11.51
CA ALA A 14 -46.74 12.81 11.37
C ALA A 14 -45.64 12.23 10.46
N GLU A 15 -45.53 12.75 9.25
CA GLU A 15 -44.41 12.52 8.35
C GLU A 15 -43.19 13.24 8.93
N CYS A 16 -42.21 12.46 9.45
CA CYS A 16 -40.85 12.91 9.62
C CYS A 16 -40.13 12.71 8.26
N GLY A 17 -40.22 13.72 7.43
CA GLY A 17 -39.38 13.85 6.25
C GLY A 17 -37.95 14.19 6.66
N GLY A 18 -37.13 13.16 6.84
CA GLY A 18 -35.69 13.29 6.97
C GLY A 18 -35.08 13.16 5.58
N ASN A 19 -34.49 14.22 5.08
CA ASN A 19 -33.70 14.30 3.86
C ASN A 19 -32.55 13.29 3.89
N ARG A 20 -32.76 12.08 3.39
CA ARG A 20 -31.76 11.05 3.12
C ARG A 20 -31.50 10.83 1.64
N ALA A 21 -31.94 11.74 0.77
CA ALA A 21 -31.94 11.51 -0.68
C ALA A 21 -30.91 12.34 -1.48
N VAL A 22 -29.93 13.00 -0.85
CA VAL A 22 -29.03 13.92 -1.60
C VAL A 22 -27.57 13.47 -1.65
N TRP A 23 -27.15 12.43 -0.93
CA TRP A 23 -25.72 12.11 -0.80
C TRP A 23 -25.24 10.91 -1.66
N ILE A 24 -26.11 10.28 -2.44
CA ILE A 24 -25.71 9.14 -3.31
C ILE A 24 -25.21 9.58 -4.70
N ALA A 25 -25.41 10.84 -5.07
CA ALA A 25 -25.00 11.35 -6.40
C ALA A 25 -23.58 11.96 -6.46
N GLY A 26 -22.92 12.20 -5.34
CA GLY A 26 -21.61 12.87 -5.33
C GLY A 26 -20.40 11.93 -5.46
N GLY A 27 -20.54 10.67 -5.14
CA GLY A 27 -19.43 9.70 -5.19
C GLY A 27 -19.16 9.12 -6.58
N GLY A 28 -20.04 9.33 -7.53
CA GLY A 28 -19.98 8.67 -8.83
C GLY A 28 -19.18 9.41 -9.92
N VAL A 29 -18.71 10.62 -9.68
CA VAL A 29 -18.19 11.47 -10.77
C VAL A 29 -16.67 11.57 -10.80
N LEU A 30 -15.98 11.41 -9.68
CA LEU A 30 -14.51 11.28 -9.68
C LEU A 30 -14.02 9.93 -10.21
N ALA A 31 -14.91 8.93 -10.28
CA ALA A 31 -14.63 7.60 -10.82
C ALA A 31 -15.01 7.42 -12.30
N ALA A 32 -15.60 8.41 -12.96
CA ALA A 32 -16.12 8.31 -14.34
C ALA A 32 -15.04 8.37 -15.44
N VAL A 33 -13.76 8.31 -15.12
CA VAL A 33 -12.67 8.14 -16.11
C VAL A 33 -12.21 6.68 -16.19
N VAL A 34 -12.84 5.75 -15.49
CA VAL A 34 -12.57 4.31 -15.72
C VAL A 34 -13.48 3.83 -16.86
N ALA A 35 -12.90 3.81 -18.05
CA ALA A 35 -13.52 3.34 -19.27
C ALA A 35 -14.05 1.91 -19.14
N LEU A 36 -15.27 1.71 -19.62
CA LEU A 36 -15.81 0.41 -20.03
C LEU A 36 -14.83 -0.22 -21.04
N VAL A 37 -13.96 -1.11 -20.60
CA VAL A 37 -13.24 -2.01 -21.48
C VAL A 37 -13.87 -3.39 -21.42
N LEU A 38 -14.67 -3.66 -22.42
CA LEU A 38 -15.15 -5.00 -22.79
C LEU A 38 -13.97 -5.95 -22.91
N PHE A 39 -14.02 -7.06 -22.18
CA PHE A 39 -13.15 -8.21 -22.38
C PHE A 39 -13.20 -8.64 -23.85
N ARG A 40 -12.20 -8.25 -24.61
CA ARG A 40 -11.86 -8.93 -25.87
C ARG A 40 -10.64 -9.79 -25.62
N SER A 41 -10.82 -11.09 -25.76
CA SER A 41 -9.77 -12.08 -25.82
C SER A 41 -8.70 -11.63 -26.82
N LEU A 42 -7.46 -11.41 -26.32
CA LEU A 42 -6.30 -11.15 -27.14
C LEU A 42 -5.84 -12.46 -27.80
N PRO A 43 -5.42 -12.44 -29.07
CA PRO A 43 -4.89 -13.61 -29.73
C PRO A 43 -3.52 -13.99 -29.17
N ASP A 44 -3.27 -15.30 -29.07
CA ASP A 44 -2.01 -15.89 -28.67
C ASP A 44 -0.84 -15.33 -29.47
N ARG A 45 0.16 -14.77 -28.77
CA ARG A 45 1.45 -14.43 -29.36
C ARG A 45 2.36 -15.66 -29.35
N PRO A 46 3.16 -15.89 -30.41
CA PRO A 46 4.06 -17.04 -30.47
C PRO A 46 5.12 -16.93 -29.38
N SER A 47 5.32 -18.02 -28.64
CA SER A 47 6.38 -18.20 -27.65
C SER A 47 7.76 -18.18 -28.33
N VAL A 48 8.61 -17.25 -27.93
CA VAL A 48 10.04 -17.35 -28.16
C VAL A 48 10.59 -18.26 -27.06
N ALA A 49 10.81 -19.51 -27.39
CA ALA A 49 11.44 -20.50 -26.52
C ALA A 49 12.90 -20.18 -26.39
N GLY A 50 13.33 -19.57 -25.28
CA GLY A 50 14.67 -19.75 -24.76
C GLY A 50 14.65 -21.01 -23.90
N ASP A 51 15.36 -22.03 -24.36
CA ASP A 51 15.46 -23.37 -23.77
C ASP A 51 16.29 -23.32 -22.47
N SER A 52 15.65 -22.94 -21.36
CA SER A 52 16.04 -23.31 -20.01
C SER A 52 15.00 -24.29 -19.50
N GLY A 53 15.34 -25.58 -19.52
CA GLY A 53 14.45 -26.63 -19.03
C GLY A 53 13.87 -26.31 -17.65
N PRO A 54 12.73 -26.88 -17.28
CA PRO A 54 12.10 -26.62 -15.99
C PRO A 54 13.07 -26.97 -14.86
N PRO A 55 13.16 -26.14 -13.79
CA PRO A 55 14.01 -26.46 -12.65
C PRO A 55 13.63 -27.82 -12.07
N ALA A 56 14.63 -28.56 -11.58
CA ALA A 56 14.43 -29.86 -10.98
C ALA A 56 13.37 -29.76 -9.85
N PRO A 57 12.46 -30.75 -9.72
CA PRO A 57 11.47 -30.76 -8.65
C PRO A 57 12.15 -30.64 -7.28
N GLY A 58 11.85 -29.57 -6.51
CA GLY A 58 12.38 -29.34 -5.18
C GLY A 58 13.47 -28.25 -5.06
N SER A 59 13.96 -27.62 -6.15
CA SER A 59 14.85 -26.48 -6.04
C SER A 59 14.06 -25.17 -5.93
N SER A 60 14.33 -24.39 -4.87
CA SER A 60 13.78 -23.04 -4.73
C SER A 60 14.22 -22.17 -5.93
N PRO A 61 13.31 -21.38 -6.55
CA PRO A 61 13.69 -20.44 -7.60
C PRO A 61 14.53 -19.27 -7.06
N PHE A 62 14.70 -19.17 -5.75
CA PHE A 62 15.48 -18.14 -5.09
C PHE A 62 16.90 -18.62 -4.80
N ALA A 63 17.89 -17.92 -5.38
CA ALA A 63 19.27 -18.08 -4.95
C ALA A 63 19.52 -17.40 -3.60
N PRO A 64 20.50 -17.85 -2.81
CA PRO A 64 20.84 -17.24 -1.52
C PRO A 64 21.08 -15.73 -1.60
N THR A 65 20.70 -15.00 -0.54
CA THR A 65 21.12 -13.62 -0.33
C THR A 65 22.60 -13.58 0.03
N LEU A 66 23.37 -12.73 -0.64
CA LEU A 66 24.79 -12.50 -0.43
C LEU A 66 25.00 -11.10 0.13
N PRO A 67 24.90 -10.91 1.47
CA PRO A 67 25.03 -9.57 2.06
C PRO A 67 26.46 -9.06 1.91
N ASN A 68 26.61 -7.74 1.77
CA ASN A 68 27.91 -7.10 1.84
C ASN A 68 28.55 -7.30 3.23
N THR A 69 29.84 -7.51 3.26
CA THR A 69 30.61 -7.74 4.49
C THR A 69 31.18 -6.46 5.10
N ALA A 70 31.04 -5.32 4.43
CA ALA A 70 31.48 -4.02 4.97
C ALA A 70 30.77 -3.70 6.29
N PRO A 71 31.50 -3.27 7.33
CA PRO A 71 30.90 -2.94 8.61
C PRO A 71 29.93 -1.76 8.46
N ALA A 72 28.91 -1.73 9.32
CA ALA A 72 28.00 -0.60 9.41
C ALA A 72 28.79 0.69 9.73
N PRO A 73 28.37 1.84 9.19
CA PRO A 73 28.96 3.13 9.55
C PRO A 73 28.82 3.40 11.07
N VAL A 74 29.82 4.05 11.67
CA VAL A 74 29.87 4.30 13.13
C VAL A 74 28.76 5.22 13.62
N SER A 75 28.32 6.19 12.78
CA SER A 75 27.27 7.14 13.14
C SER A 75 25.91 6.58 12.74
N VAL A 76 25.12 6.18 13.73
CA VAL A 76 23.76 5.65 13.53
C VAL A 76 22.78 6.83 13.55
N PRO A 77 22.05 7.11 12.47
CA PRO A 77 20.96 8.09 12.49
C PRO A 77 19.83 7.64 13.42
N GLU A 78 19.22 8.59 14.12
CA GLU A 78 18.11 8.30 15.03
C GLU A 78 16.95 7.58 14.32
N GLY A 79 16.46 6.51 14.94
CA GLY A 79 15.32 5.74 14.44
C GLY A 79 15.59 4.91 13.18
N MET A 80 16.84 4.81 12.74
CA MET A 80 17.21 4.05 11.54
C MET A 80 18.05 2.82 11.89
N VAL A 81 17.97 1.81 11.04
CA VAL A 81 18.79 0.60 11.09
C VAL A 81 19.67 0.52 9.84
N TRP A 82 20.84 -0.11 9.98
CA TRP A 82 21.75 -0.35 8.88
C TRP A 82 21.30 -1.56 8.06
N ILE A 83 21.10 -1.34 6.77
CA ILE A 83 20.88 -2.40 5.79
C ILE A 83 22.20 -2.60 5.04
N PRO A 84 22.82 -3.79 5.13
CA PRO A 84 24.18 -3.98 4.60
C PRO A 84 24.27 -3.89 3.09
N GLY A 85 23.11 -3.99 2.39
CA GLY A 85 23.09 -4.20 0.95
C GLY A 85 23.64 -5.57 0.58
N GLY A 86 23.81 -5.80 -0.72
CA GLY A 86 24.27 -7.06 -1.24
C GLY A 86 23.42 -7.57 -2.41
N GLU A 87 23.66 -8.80 -2.82
CA GLU A 87 22.95 -9.43 -3.93
C GLU A 87 21.84 -10.35 -3.43
N PHE A 88 20.65 -10.27 -4.01
CA PHE A 88 19.50 -11.08 -3.63
C PHE A 88 18.60 -11.44 -4.83
N SER A 89 17.71 -12.38 -4.63
CA SER A 89 16.64 -12.70 -5.57
C SER A 89 15.42 -11.86 -5.25
N MET A 90 15.05 -10.95 -6.17
CA MET A 90 13.91 -10.04 -6.08
C MET A 90 12.70 -10.62 -6.81
N GLY A 91 11.51 -10.44 -6.24
CA GLY A 91 10.26 -10.89 -6.83
C GLY A 91 9.53 -11.94 -6.00
N SER A 92 8.43 -12.48 -6.51
CA SER A 92 7.61 -13.50 -5.87
C SER A 92 7.63 -14.81 -6.66
N ASP A 93 7.38 -15.94 -5.98
CA ASP A 93 7.20 -17.22 -6.65
C ASP A 93 5.81 -17.27 -7.32
N ALA A 94 5.75 -17.76 -8.55
CA ALA A 94 4.49 -17.97 -9.26
C ALA A 94 3.53 -18.91 -8.51
N ALA A 95 4.06 -19.88 -7.75
CA ALA A 95 3.26 -20.75 -6.91
C ALA A 95 2.46 -20.01 -5.83
N ASN A 96 2.92 -18.84 -5.39
CA ASN A 96 2.25 -18.03 -4.38
C ASN A 96 0.98 -17.34 -4.88
N GLU A 97 0.77 -17.27 -6.21
CA GLU A 97 -0.46 -16.71 -6.79
C GLU A 97 -1.72 -17.42 -6.30
N SER A 98 -1.62 -18.74 -6.08
CA SER A 98 -2.74 -19.55 -5.57
C SER A 98 -3.17 -19.24 -4.14
N LEU A 99 -2.35 -18.50 -3.38
CA LEU A 99 -2.65 -18.09 -2.00
C LEU A 99 -3.59 -16.88 -1.93
N CYS A 100 -3.86 -16.23 -3.07
CA CYS A 100 -4.80 -15.11 -3.15
C CYS A 100 -6.11 -15.55 -3.78
N GLY A 101 -7.23 -15.13 -3.20
CA GLY A 101 -8.57 -15.39 -3.76
C GLY A 101 -8.82 -14.72 -5.12
N LEU A 102 -8.04 -13.67 -5.45
CA LEU A 102 -8.07 -13.03 -6.78
C LEU A 102 -6.90 -13.48 -7.64
N PRO A 103 -7.17 -14.13 -8.80
CA PRO A 103 -6.12 -14.55 -9.72
C PRO A 103 -5.32 -13.37 -10.30
N GLY A 104 -4.05 -13.56 -10.53
CA GLY A 104 -3.19 -12.59 -11.20
C GLY A 104 -2.66 -11.44 -10.35
N VAL A 105 -3.03 -11.37 -9.08
CA VAL A 105 -2.70 -10.27 -8.16
C VAL A 105 -1.20 -10.09 -7.95
N THR A 106 -0.41 -11.16 -8.08
CA THR A 106 1.04 -11.14 -7.83
C THR A 106 1.88 -11.31 -9.10
N ARG A 107 1.27 -11.36 -10.30
CA ARG A 107 1.98 -11.60 -11.57
C ARG A 107 2.97 -10.52 -11.95
N ASP A 108 2.74 -9.30 -11.53
CA ASP A 108 3.63 -8.16 -11.75
C ASP A 108 4.94 -8.23 -10.93
N ALA A 109 5.04 -9.21 -10.03
CA ALA A 109 6.24 -9.55 -9.26
C ALA A 109 7.08 -10.68 -9.89
N LEU A 110 6.80 -11.04 -11.13
CA LEU A 110 7.49 -12.07 -11.89
C LEU A 110 8.26 -11.46 -13.08
N PRO A 111 9.32 -12.12 -13.55
CA PRO A 111 10.01 -13.27 -12.95
C PRO A 111 10.90 -12.87 -11.77
N ILE A 112 11.28 -13.86 -10.95
CA ILE A 112 12.35 -13.70 -9.97
C ILE A 112 13.65 -13.42 -10.73
N HIS A 113 14.40 -12.40 -10.28
CA HIS A 113 15.64 -11.98 -10.92
C HIS A 113 16.68 -11.55 -9.90
N ARG A 114 17.95 -11.46 -10.29
CA ARG A 114 19.03 -11.09 -9.38
C ARG A 114 19.23 -9.58 -9.36
N VAL A 115 19.30 -9.02 -8.15
CA VAL A 115 19.48 -7.59 -7.90
C VAL A 115 20.59 -7.41 -6.88
N TYR A 116 21.39 -6.36 -7.03
CA TYR A 116 22.34 -5.88 -6.05
C TYR A 116 21.95 -4.48 -5.61
N VAL A 117 21.96 -4.23 -4.30
CA VAL A 117 21.82 -2.90 -3.72
C VAL A 117 23.02 -2.58 -2.82
N GLU A 118 23.43 -1.34 -2.80
CA GLU A 118 24.44 -0.86 -1.85
C GLU A 118 23.90 -0.80 -0.43
N GLY A 119 24.79 -0.66 0.57
CA GLY A 119 24.37 -0.49 1.98
C GLY A 119 23.80 0.90 2.23
N PHE A 120 22.77 1.00 3.05
CA PHE A 120 22.04 2.23 3.36
C PHE A 120 21.39 2.18 4.76
N TRP A 121 21.05 3.34 5.29
CA TRP A 121 20.21 3.45 6.48
C TRP A 121 18.73 3.45 6.09
N MET A 122 17.90 2.74 6.84
CA MET A 122 16.46 2.70 6.64
C MET A 122 15.73 2.97 7.94
N ASP A 123 14.63 3.73 7.91
CA ASP A 123 13.77 3.91 9.07
C ASP A 123 13.29 2.56 9.58
N ALA A 124 13.44 2.31 10.88
CA ALA A 124 13.07 1.03 11.50
C ALA A 124 11.57 0.74 11.39
N THR A 125 10.75 1.77 11.34
CA THR A 125 9.28 1.72 11.21
C THR A 125 8.82 2.64 10.08
N GLU A 126 7.52 2.62 9.78
CA GLU A 126 6.88 3.66 8.99
C GLU A 126 7.01 5.02 9.69
N VAL A 127 6.95 6.11 8.94
CA VAL A 127 6.90 7.47 9.48
C VAL A 127 5.61 7.65 10.29
N THR A 128 5.75 8.10 11.55
CA THR A 128 4.61 8.25 12.46
C THR A 128 3.93 9.62 12.35
N ASN A 129 2.72 9.72 12.88
CA ASN A 129 1.97 10.97 12.95
C ASN A 129 2.75 12.08 13.67
N GLU A 130 3.44 11.76 14.79
CA GLU A 130 4.23 12.76 15.50
C GLU A 130 5.44 13.26 14.71
N GLN A 131 6.05 12.38 13.90
CA GLN A 131 7.17 12.77 13.04
C GLN A 131 6.68 13.65 11.87
N PHE A 132 5.56 13.27 11.26
CA PHE A 132 4.96 14.05 10.18
C PHE A 132 4.42 15.41 10.67
N GLU A 133 3.86 15.45 11.87
CA GLU A 133 3.43 16.70 12.52
C GLU A 133 4.60 17.67 12.73
N LYS A 134 5.79 17.18 13.16
CA LYS A 134 7.00 18.00 13.26
C LYS A 134 7.39 18.64 11.92
N PHE A 135 7.31 17.87 10.83
CA PHE A 135 7.56 18.38 9.48
C PHE A 135 6.58 19.50 9.11
N VAL A 136 5.29 19.24 9.27
CA VAL A 136 4.26 20.23 8.92
C VAL A 136 4.38 21.49 9.77
N LYS A 137 4.63 21.36 11.08
CA LYS A 137 4.86 22.52 11.99
C LYS A 137 6.09 23.34 11.60
N ALA A 138 7.15 22.67 11.15
CA ALA A 138 8.41 23.34 10.77
C ALA A 138 8.34 24.06 9.42
N THR A 139 7.50 23.58 8.50
CA THR A 139 7.49 24.02 7.09
C THR A 139 6.22 24.73 6.66
N GLY A 140 5.12 24.57 7.39
CA GLY A 140 3.78 24.99 6.93
C GLY A 140 3.27 24.19 5.75
N TYR A 141 3.80 22.98 5.52
CA TYR A 141 3.41 22.14 4.36
C TYR A 141 1.92 21.82 4.37
N VAL A 142 1.30 21.91 3.19
CA VAL A 142 -0.11 21.58 2.94
C VAL A 142 -0.11 20.33 2.06
N THR A 143 -0.66 19.21 2.57
CA THR A 143 -0.69 17.93 1.85
C THR A 143 -1.64 17.96 0.67
N VAL A 144 -1.47 17.03 -0.27
CA VAL A 144 -2.36 16.89 -1.44
C VAL A 144 -3.83 16.77 -1.03
N ALA A 145 -4.12 16.00 0.02
CA ALA A 145 -5.48 15.82 0.55
C ALA A 145 -6.09 17.12 1.11
N GLU A 146 -5.27 18.06 1.56
CA GLU A 146 -5.70 19.38 2.05
C GLU A 146 -5.88 20.42 0.92
N GLN A 147 -5.45 20.11 -0.31
CA GLN A 147 -5.57 21.00 -1.48
C GLN A 147 -6.89 20.74 -2.19
N LYS A 148 -7.52 21.83 -2.66
CA LYS A 148 -8.70 21.70 -3.51
C LYS A 148 -8.27 21.18 -4.89
N PRO A 149 -8.85 20.06 -5.38
CA PRO A 149 -8.61 19.59 -6.74
C PRO A 149 -9.00 20.63 -7.79
N THR A 150 -8.32 20.63 -8.92
CA THR A 150 -8.58 21.58 -10.03
C THR A 150 -9.41 20.94 -11.14
N SER A 151 -10.05 21.77 -11.96
CA SER A 151 -10.78 21.31 -13.15
C SER A 151 -9.85 20.75 -14.24
N GLU A 152 -8.56 21.10 -14.19
CA GLU A 152 -7.54 20.55 -15.10
C GLU A 152 -7.18 19.12 -14.71
N GLU A 153 -7.11 18.84 -13.41
CA GLU A 153 -6.88 17.49 -12.89
C GLU A 153 -8.11 16.59 -13.08
N PHE A 154 -9.32 17.15 -12.95
CA PHE A 154 -10.59 16.42 -13.04
C PHE A 154 -11.57 17.12 -13.97
N PRO A 155 -11.34 17.09 -15.30
CA PRO A 155 -12.11 17.86 -16.26
C PRO A 155 -13.59 17.43 -16.39
N THR A 156 -13.92 16.24 -15.95
CA THR A 156 -15.29 15.70 -15.96
C THR A 156 -16.05 15.88 -14.65
N ALA A 157 -15.36 16.32 -13.59
CA ALA A 157 -16.00 16.50 -12.28
C ALA A 157 -16.77 17.83 -12.23
N PRO A 158 -18.00 17.85 -11.73
CA PRO A 158 -18.70 19.09 -11.44
C PRO A 158 -17.89 19.96 -10.46
N PRO A 159 -17.82 21.30 -10.67
CA PRO A 159 -17.03 22.20 -9.82
C PRO A 159 -17.34 22.13 -8.32
N GLU A 160 -18.58 21.83 -7.97
CA GLU A 160 -19.05 21.64 -6.58
C GLU A 160 -18.46 20.38 -5.92
N ASN A 161 -18.03 19.40 -6.70
CA ASN A 161 -17.41 18.18 -6.20
C ASN A 161 -15.88 18.31 -6.05
N LEU A 162 -15.29 19.38 -6.58
CA LEU A 162 -13.87 19.69 -6.43
C LEU A 162 -13.63 20.29 -5.03
N VAL A 163 -13.62 19.46 -4.02
CA VAL A 163 -13.37 19.82 -2.60
C VAL A 163 -12.17 19.04 -2.08
N ALA A 164 -11.39 19.66 -1.18
CA ALA A 164 -10.27 18.97 -0.53
C ALA A 164 -10.76 17.74 0.24
N GLY A 165 -10.02 16.66 0.14
CA GLY A 165 -10.35 15.38 0.75
C GLY A 165 -9.50 14.24 0.19
N SER A 166 -9.85 13.03 0.55
CA SER A 166 -9.11 11.85 0.14
C SER A 166 -9.94 10.57 0.18
N THR A 167 -9.34 9.47 -0.27
CA THR A 167 -10.01 8.17 -0.32
C THR A 167 -9.97 7.47 1.04
N VAL A 168 -11.12 7.01 1.49
CA VAL A 168 -11.31 6.34 2.78
C VAL A 168 -11.94 4.97 2.55
N PHE A 169 -11.37 3.95 3.18
CA PHE A 169 -12.00 2.64 3.29
C PHE A 169 -13.22 2.72 4.22
N THR A 170 -14.33 2.21 3.74
CA THR A 170 -15.58 2.10 4.49
C THR A 170 -16.11 0.68 4.37
N THR A 171 -16.39 0.05 5.50
CA THR A 171 -16.95 -1.31 5.51
C THR A 171 -18.33 -1.34 4.86
N THR A 172 -18.67 -2.48 4.26
CA THR A 172 -19.99 -2.70 3.66
C THR A 172 -20.95 -3.34 4.67
N PRO A 173 -22.23 -2.99 4.66
CA PRO A 173 -23.21 -3.57 5.61
C PRO A 173 -23.49 -5.05 5.34
N GLN A 174 -23.13 -5.54 4.17
CA GLN A 174 -23.32 -6.95 3.75
C GLN A 174 -22.15 -7.39 2.89
N VAL A 175 -22.05 -8.71 2.69
CA VAL A 175 -21.09 -9.32 1.79
C VAL A 175 -21.31 -8.84 0.37
N VAL A 176 -20.23 -8.40 -0.25
CA VAL A 176 -20.20 -7.92 -1.64
C VAL A 176 -19.25 -8.77 -2.47
N LYS A 177 -19.39 -8.67 -3.79
CA LYS A 177 -18.38 -9.21 -4.70
C LYS A 177 -17.11 -8.39 -4.63
N LEU A 178 -15.96 -9.06 -4.68
CA LEU A 178 -14.66 -8.41 -4.54
C LEU A 178 -14.08 -7.90 -5.88
N ASP A 179 -14.85 -7.90 -6.94
CA ASP A 179 -14.51 -7.41 -8.28
C ASP A 179 -14.84 -5.93 -8.51
N ASP A 180 -15.53 -5.30 -7.56
CA ASP A 180 -15.89 -3.87 -7.60
C ASP A 180 -15.48 -3.17 -6.30
N TYR A 181 -14.27 -2.61 -6.29
CA TYR A 181 -13.69 -1.95 -5.13
C TYR A 181 -14.36 -0.62 -4.76
N PHE A 182 -15.18 -0.01 -5.63
CA PHE A 182 -15.96 1.18 -5.31
C PHE A 182 -17.01 0.94 -4.23
N GLN A 183 -17.33 -0.29 -3.92
CA GLN A 183 -18.28 -0.62 -2.86
C GLN A 183 -17.73 -0.34 -1.45
N TRP A 184 -16.41 -0.26 -1.27
CA TRP A 184 -15.76 -0.01 0.03
C TRP A 184 -14.74 1.13 0.01
N TRP A 185 -14.55 1.79 -1.14
CA TRP A 185 -13.75 3.00 -1.22
C TRP A 185 -14.64 4.19 -1.52
N SER A 186 -14.51 5.26 -0.72
CA SER A 186 -15.26 6.50 -0.88
C SER A 186 -14.33 7.69 -0.82
N TYR A 187 -14.54 8.69 -1.67
CA TYR A 187 -13.93 9.99 -1.50
C TYR A 187 -14.65 10.74 -0.39
N VAL A 188 -13.91 11.15 0.64
CA VAL A 188 -14.46 11.83 1.83
C VAL A 188 -13.91 13.26 1.91
N PRO A 189 -14.75 14.28 1.70
CA PRO A 189 -14.37 15.66 1.90
C PRO A 189 -13.82 15.91 3.30
N GLY A 190 -12.68 16.61 3.39
CA GLY A 190 -12.01 16.90 4.65
C GLY A 190 -11.30 15.71 5.30
N ALA A 191 -11.19 14.56 4.61
CA ALA A 191 -10.27 13.52 5.03
C ALA A 191 -8.84 13.90 4.62
N ASP A 192 -7.95 13.95 5.59
CA ASP A 192 -6.53 14.27 5.44
C ASP A 192 -5.71 13.55 6.52
N TRP A 193 -4.41 13.83 6.60
CA TRP A 193 -3.54 13.17 7.59
C TRP A 193 -3.90 13.47 9.05
N ARG A 194 -4.56 14.60 9.37
CA ARG A 194 -5.06 14.94 10.71
C ARG A 194 -6.44 14.32 10.98
N HIS A 195 -7.18 14.08 9.92
CA HIS A 195 -8.55 13.57 9.91
C HIS A 195 -8.65 12.33 9.02
N PRO A 196 -7.99 11.18 9.38
CA PRO A 196 -7.75 10.06 8.46
C PRO A 196 -9.02 9.37 7.92
N THR A 197 -10.15 9.52 8.57
CA THR A 197 -11.44 8.95 8.13
C THR A 197 -12.52 10.02 7.91
N GLY A 198 -12.12 11.28 7.79
CA GLY A 198 -13.00 12.42 7.58
C GLY A 198 -13.00 13.42 8.76
N PRO A 199 -13.71 14.56 8.64
CA PRO A 199 -13.60 15.71 9.54
C PRO A 199 -13.86 15.42 11.03
N GLU A 200 -14.66 14.40 11.32
CA GLU A 200 -15.00 14.00 12.70
C GLU A 200 -13.90 13.13 13.34
N SER A 201 -12.92 12.65 12.55
CA SER A 201 -11.79 11.88 13.07
C SER A 201 -10.64 12.77 13.51
N ASN A 202 -9.72 12.24 14.34
CA ASN A 202 -8.57 12.99 14.83
C ASN A 202 -7.42 12.05 15.22
N LEU A 203 -6.27 12.64 15.55
CA LEU A 203 -5.04 11.93 15.92
C LEU A 203 -4.81 11.81 17.44
N LYS A 204 -5.80 12.09 18.27
CA LYS A 204 -5.65 11.99 19.73
C LYS A 204 -5.23 10.57 20.14
N ASN A 205 -4.11 10.45 20.87
CA ASN A 205 -3.48 9.18 21.28
C ASN A 205 -3.04 8.31 20.09
N ARG A 206 -2.74 8.93 18.94
CA ARG A 206 -2.26 8.25 17.73
C ARG A 206 -0.89 8.76 17.25
N GLU A 207 -0.11 9.33 18.15
CA GLU A 207 1.22 9.90 17.86
C GLU A 207 2.17 8.86 17.27
N LYS A 208 2.08 7.60 17.76
CA LYS A 208 2.91 6.45 17.35
C LYS A 208 2.29 5.61 16.22
N TYR A 209 1.17 6.01 15.67
CA TYR A 209 0.61 5.34 14.49
C TYR A 209 1.30 5.85 13.23
N PRO A 210 1.42 5.03 12.17
CA PRO A 210 1.92 5.52 10.89
C PRO A 210 1.03 6.65 10.38
N VAL A 211 1.65 7.66 9.77
CA VAL A 211 0.90 8.67 9.05
C VAL A 211 0.30 8.04 7.80
N VAL A 212 -0.97 8.35 7.57
CA VAL A 212 -1.72 7.96 6.37
C VAL A 212 -2.37 9.17 5.74
N GLN A 213 -3.13 9.00 4.67
CA GLN A 213 -3.69 10.11 3.90
C GLN A 213 -2.59 11.02 3.33
N VAL A 214 -1.47 10.42 2.93
CA VAL A 214 -0.33 11.06 2.31
C VAL A 214 -0.16 10.55 0.88
N ALA A 215 -0.15 11.47 -0.07
CA ALA A 215 0.17 11.18 -1.46
C ALA A 215 1.69 10.98 -1.64
N TYR A 216 2.12 10.51 -2.80
CA TYR A 216 3.54 10.33 -3.09
C TYR A 216 4.35 11.63 -2.92
N GLU A 217 3.79 12.75 -3.38
CA GLU A 217 4.44 14.06 -3.29
C GLU A 217 4.65 14.50 -1.83
N ASP A 218 3.71 14.19 -0.93
CA ASP A 218 3.79 14.48 0.49
C ASP A 218 4.93 13.69 1.15
N ALA A 219 5.03 12.39 0.80
CA ALA A 219 6.08 11.51 1.29
C ALA A 219 7.47 11.98 0.81
N VAL A 220 7.60 12.40 -0.44
CA VAL A 220 8.84 12.99 -0.99
C VAL A 220 9.21 14.29 -0.28
N ALA A 221 8.23 15.17 -0.04
CA ALA A 221 8.47 16.45 0.65
C ALA A 221 8.96 16.24 2.08
N TYR A 222 8.33 15.31 2.83
CA TYR A 222 8.79 14.92 4.15
C TYR A 222 10.22 14.36 4.11
N ALA A 223 10.49 13.40 3.23
CA ALA A 223 11.78 12.75 3.13
C ALA A 223 12.90 13.77 2.84
N LYS A 224 12.67 14.71 1.92
CA LYS A 224 13.60 15.79 1.61
C LYS A 224 13.86 16.70 2.81
N TRP A 225 12.82 17.11 3.54
CA TRP A 225 12.95 17.91 4.76
C TRP A 225 13.77 17.19 5.82
N ALA A 226 13.57 15.89 5.99
CA ALA A 226 14.29 15.05 6.94
C ALA A 226 15.76 14.74 6.53
N GLY A 227 16.23 15.24 5.37
CA GLY A 227 17.54 14.87 4.82
C GLY A 227 17.64 13.40 4.40
N LYS A 228 16.54 12.84 3.96
CA LYS A 228 16.34 11.45 3.53
C LYS A 228 15.74 11.40 2.12
N ARG A 229 15.45 10.21 1.64
CA ARG A 229 14.66 9.95 0.41
C ARG A 229 13.76 8.73 0.63
N LEU A 230 12.82 8.51 -0.26
CA LEU A 230 12.10 7.25 -0.34
C LEU A 230 13.07 6.14 -0.81
N PRO A 231 12.87 4.89 -0.38
CA PRO A 231 13.63 3.76 -0.89
C PRO A 231 13.28 3.50 -2.36
N THR A 232 14.20 2.94 -3.13
CA THR A 232 13.83 2.24 -4.37
C THR A 232 13.08 0.97 -4.02
N GLU A 233 12.30 0.43 -4.95
CA GLU A 233 11.59 -0.83 -4.75
C GLU A 233 12.56 -1.98 -4.38
N ALA A 234 13.74 -2.00 -5.01
CA ALA A 234 14.78 -2.98 -4.71
C ALA A 234 15.39 -2.83 -3.31
N GLU A 235 15.64 -1.60 -2.87
CA GLU A 235 16.11 -1.33 -1.49
C GLU A 235 15.06 -1.74 -0.47
N TRP A 236 13.79 -1.40 -0.73
CA TRP A 236 12.69 -1.77 0.14
C TRP A 236 12.58 -3.29 0.29
N GLU A 237 12.58 -4.03 -0.83
CA GLU A 237 12.46 -5.49 -0.79
C GLU A 237 13.67 -6.16 -0.15
N PHE A 238 14.90 -5.69 -0.43
CA PHE A 238 16.10 -6.20 0.22
C PHE A 238 16.01 -6.04 1.75
N GLY A 239 15.61 -4.85 2.22
CA GLY A 239 15.38 -4.57 3.63
C GLY A 239 14.30 -5.48 4.24
N ALA A 240 13.15 -5.58 3.57
CA ALA A 240 12.01 -6.37 4.05
C ALA A 240 12.30 -7.87 4.16
N ARG A 241 13.18 -8.43 3.27
CA ARG A 241 13.60 -9.83 3.36
C ARG A 241 14.47 -10.14 4.56
N GLY A 242 15.08 -9.15 5.21
CA GLY A 242 15.86 -9.35 6.43
C GLY A 242 17.02 -10.34 6.29
N GLY A 243 17.60 -10.48 5.08
CA GLY A 243 18.68 -11.44 4.76
C GLY A 243 18.19 -12.83 4.35
N ALA A 244 16.91 -13.15 4.50
CA ALA A 244 16.36 -14.45 4.09
C ALA A 244 16.06 -14.50 2.59
N ALA A 245 16.33 -15.63 1.94
CA ALA A 245 15.99 -15.88 0.54
C ALA A 245 14.72 -16.75 0.45
N GLY A 246 13.80 -16.39 -0.45
CA GLY A 246 12.67 -17.22 -0.83
C GLY A 246 11.61 -17.44 0.24
N ARG A 247 11.65 -16.70 1.36
CA ARG A 247 10.60 -16.78 2.37
C ARG A 247 9.31 -16.12 1.89
N LEU A 248 8.19 -16.71 2.29
CA LEU A 248 6.86 -16.20 1.95
C LEU A 248 6.56 -14.89 2.72
N TYR A 249 6.89 -14.85 4.00
CA TYR A 249 6.72 -13.69 4.89
C TYR A 249 8.06 -13.24 5.48
N ALA A 250 8.10 -12.05 6.03
CA ALA A 250 9.30 -11.50 6.69
C ALA A 250 9.77 -12.34 7.90
N TRP A 251 8.89 -13.11 8.49
CA TRP A 251 9.15 -14.01 9.65
C TRP A 251 9.28 -15.49 9.27
N GLY A 252 9.04 -15.91 8.05
CA GLY A 252 9.12 -17.31 7.62
C GLY A 252 8.07 -17.69 6.58
N ASP A 253 7.64 -18.95 6.61
CA ASP A 253 6.72 -19.50 5.59
C ASP A 253 5.34 -19.85 6.18
N GLU A 254 5.17 -19.76 7.48
CA GLU A 254 3.91 -19.99 8.17
C GLU A 254 3.24 -18.64 8.51
N LEU A 255 1.96 -18.46 8.16
CA LEU A 255 1.23 -17.22 8.42
C LEU A 255 1.13 -16.90 9.92
N LYS A 256 0.88 -17.93 10.74
CA LYS A 256 0.71 -17.84 12.19
C LYS A 256 1.65 -18.80 12.92
N PRO A 257 2.95 -18.53 12.97
CA PRO A 257 3.86 -19.40 13.71
C PRO A 257 3.46 -19.46 15.18
N GLY A 258 3.28 -20.68 15.69
CA GLY A 258 2.76 -20.90 17.05
C GLY A 258 1.34 -20.38 17.28
N GLY A 259 0.55 -20.23 16.23
CA GLY A 259 -0.84 -19.79 16.28
C GLY A 259 -1.02 -18.26 16.43
N LYS A 260 0.05 -17.47 16.28
CA LYS A 260 0.00 -16.00 16.45
C LYS A 260 0.33 -15.27 15.15
N PHE A 261 -0.43 -14.24 14.82
CA PHE A 261 -0.09 -13.32 13.75
C PHE A 261 1.23 -12.59 14.06
N GLN A 262 1.97 -12.28 13.00
CA GLN A 262 3.22 -11.54 13.05
C GLN A 262 3.14 -10.22 12.29
N ALA A 263 1.94 -9.82 11.86
CA ALA A 263 1.65 -8.60 11.13
C ALA A 263 0.20 -8.16 11.35
N ASN A 264 -0.05 -6.87 11.22
CA ASN A 264 -1.39 -6.30 11.22
C ASN A 264 -2.01 -6.42 9.83
N ILE A 265 -2.93 -7.37 9.64
CA ILE A 265 -3.65 -7.65 8.39
C ILE A 265 -5.13 -7.88 8.69
N TYR A 266 -5.98 -7.90 7.67
CA TYR A 266 -7.42 -8.12 7.86
C TYR A 266 -7.73 -9.59 8.14
N GLN A 267 -8.45 -9.86 9.24
CA GLN A 267 -8.91 -11.20 9.59
C GLN A 267 -10.43 -11.27 9.59
N GLY A 268 -10.96 -12.28 8.94
CA GLY A 268 -12.41 -12.50 8.84
C GLY A 268 -12.97 -12.08 7.51
N ARG A 269 -14.20 -11.61 7.47
CA ARG A 269 -14.95 -11.44 6.20
C ARG A 269 -14.80 -10.05 5.61
N PHE A 270 -13.88 -9.90 4.66
CA PHE A 270 -13.64 -8.64 3.97
C PHE A 270 -14.77 -8.33 2.96
N PRO A 271 -15.18 -7.05 2.78
CA PRO A 271 -14.94 -5.85 3.60
C PRO A 271 -16.13 -5.51 4.53
N THR A 272 -16.81 -6.54 5.09
CA THR A 272 -18.07 -6.35 5.81
C THR A 272 -17.89 -5.61 7.15
N GLU A 273 -18.92 -4.88 7.56
CA GLU A 273 -19.00 -4.27 8.88
C GLU A 273 -18.85 -5.34 9.98
N GLY A 274 -17.92 -5.11 10.93
CA GLY A 274 -17.55 -6.09 11.94
C GLY A 274 -16.84 -7.33 11.38
N GLY A 275 -16.50 -7.34 10.08
CA GLY A 275 -15.81 -8.46 9.43
C GLY A 275 -14.39 -8.65 9.93
N ASP A 276 -13.67 -7.56 10.25
CA ASP A 276 -12.36 -7.65 10.88
C ASP A 276 -12.51 -8.13 12.33
N THR A 277 -12.00 -9.29 12.63
CA THR A 277 -12.10 -9.91 13.97
C THR A 277 -11.07 -9.34 14.94
N GLY A 278 -9.95 -8.77 14.44
CA GLY A 278 -8.84 -8.27 15.26
C GLY A 278 -8.08 -9.40 15.99
N GLU A 279 -7.99 -10.58 15.39
CA GLU A 279 -7.27 -11.72 15.96
C GLU A 279 -5.76 -11.46 16.08
N ASP A 280 -5.23 -10.58 15.25
CA ASP A 280 -3.84 -10.13 15.30
C ASP A 280 -3.55 -9.12 16.44
N GLY A 281 -4.59 -8.64 17.11
CA GLY A 281 -4.54 -7.69 18.22
C GLY A 281 -5.13 -6.33 17.89
N PHE A 282 -5.43 -6.04 16.60
CA PHE A 282 -5.90 -4.73 16.16
C PHE A 282 -7.08 -4.84 15.20
N LYS A 283 -7.90 -3.78 15.16
CA LYS A 283 -8.89 -3.53 14.12
C LYS A 283 -8.52 -2.23 13.42
N GLY A 284 -8.15 -2.32 12.16
CA GLY A 284 -7.60 -1.18 11.44
C GLY A 284 -6.10 -0.95 11.72
N ILE A 285 -5.63 0.29 11.60
CA ILE A 285 -4.21 0.63 11.74
C ILE A 285 -3.74 0.40 13.18
N ALA A 286 -2.56 -0.19 13.35
CA ALA A 286 -1.87 -0.36 14.63
C ALA A 286 -0.80 0.72 14.86
N PRO A 287 -0.39 0.99 16.12
CA PRO A 287 0.86 1.71 16.37
C PRO A 287 2.03 0.97 15.73
N VAL A 288 3.09 1.69 15.34
CA VAL A 288 4.28 1.03 14.78
C VAL A 288 4.97 0.10 15.79
N ALA A 289 5.70 -0.90 15.28
CA ALA A 289 6.52 -1.83 16.06
C ALA A 289 5.74 -2.67 17.09
N GLN A 290 4.54 -3.14 16.73
CA GLN A 290 3.76 -4.03 17.61
C GLN A 290 4.15 -5.51 17.46
N TYR A 291 4.84 -5.87 16.39
CA TYR A 291 5.31 -7.22 16.09
C TYR A 291 6.83 -7.30 16.10
N PRO A 292 7.44 -8.48 16.18
CA PRO A 292 8.88 -8.63 16.14
C PRO A 292 9.49 -8.08 14.83
N PRO A 293 10.67 -7.46 14.88
CA PRO A 293 11.36 -7.00 13.68
C PRO A 293 11.89 -8.18 12.86
N ASN A 294 12.15 -7.93 11.58
CA ASN A 294 12.85 -8.89 10.72
C ASN A 294 14.36 -8.98 11.02
N GLY A 295 15.09 -9.81 10.28
CA GLY A 295 16.52 -10.06 10.49
C GLY A 295 17.44 -8.82 10.35
N TYR A 296 16.96 -7.71 9.81
CA TYR A 296 17.68 -6.43 9.74
C TYR A 296 17.18 -5.38 10.74
N GLY A 297 16.21 -5.74 11.60
CA GLY A 297 15.67 -4.83 12.61
C GLY A 297 14.56 -3.92 12.09
N LEU A 298 13.95 -4.24 10.94
CA LEU A 298 12.80 -3.50 10.40
C LEU A 298 11.49 -4.08 10.93
N TYR A 299 10.60 -3.20 11.37
CA TYR A 299 9.26 -3.50 11.82
C TYR A 299 8.24 -3.24 10.71
N ASP A 300 7.10 -3.89 10.80
CA ASP A 300 5.89 -3.61 10.00
C ASP A 300 6.12 -3.64 8.46
N VAL A 301 7.11 -4.41 7.99
CA VAL A 301 7.37 -4.61 6.56
C VAL A 301 6.34 -5.53 5.88
N ALA A 302 5.33 -5.93 6.61
CA ALA A 302 4.18 -6.70 6.15
C ALA A 302 2.94 -6.25 6.91
N GLY A 303 1.88 -5.86 6.21
CA GLY A 303 0.65 -5.34 6.80
C GLY A 303 0.77 -3.88 7.26
N ASN A 304 -0.02 -3.50 8.23
CA ASN A 304 -0.20 -2.17 8.80
C ASN A 304 -0.57 -1.12 7.74
N VAL A 305 0.38 -0.46 7.09
CA VAL A 305 0.09 0.44 5.97
C VAL A 305 0.98 0.15 4.77
N TRP A 306 0.46 0.33 3.56
CA TRP A 306 1.25 0.33 2.35
C TRP A 306 2.32 1.42 2.42
N GLU A 307 3.46 1.17 1.80
CA GLU A 307 4.57 2.11 1.81
C GLU A 307 4.95 2.56 0.39
N TRP A 308 4.95 3.87 0.18
CA TRP A 308 5.46 4.47 -1.03
C TRP A 308 6.94 4.17 -1.23
N VAL A 309 7.31 3.75 -2.46
CA VAL A 309 8.70 3.69 -2.91
C VAL A 309 8.92 4.59 -4.11
N SER A 310 10.18 4.87 -4.47
CA SER A 310 10.49 5.87 -5.51
C SER A 310 10.19 5.43 -6.94
N ASP A 311 9.98 4.15 -7.16
CA ASP A 311 9.87 3.58 -8.50
C ASP A 311 8.52 3.87 -9.16
N TRP A 312 8.57 4.24 -10.46
CA TRP A 312 7.37 4.19 -11.27
C TRP A 312 6.84 2.77 -11.38
N TYR A 313 5.52 2.60 -11.37
CA TYR A 313 4.92 1.29 -11.59
C TYR A 313 4.93 0.91 -13.06
N ARG A 314 5.46 -0.30 -13.33
CA ARG A 314 5.35 -1.03 -14.60
C ARG A 314 5.23 -2.52 -14.30
N PRO A 315 4.21 -3.23 -14.80
CA PRO A 315 4.07 -4.67 -14.56
C PRO A 315 5.12 -5.51 -15.29
N ASP A 316 5.73 -4.98 -16.35
CA ASP A 316 6.73 -5.64 -17.18
C ASP A 316 8.19 -5.36 -16.76
N TYR A 317 8.41 -4.53 -15.72
CA TYR A 317 9.76 -4.08 -15.34
C TYR A 317 10.67 -5.23 -14.87
N TYR A 318 10.15 -6.16 -14.07
CA TYR A 318 10.91 -7.32 -13.64
C TYR A 318 11.30 -8.23 -14.82
N GLY A 319 10.41 -8.35 -15.82
CA GLY A 319 10.72 -9.02 -17.09
C GLY A 319 11.84 -8.33 -17.86
N GLN A 320 11.87 -7.00 -17.88
CA GLN A 320 12.93 -6.22 -18.53
C GLN A 320 14.28 -6.44 -17.83
N LEU A 321 14.33 -6.37 -16.49
CA LEU A 321 15.54 -6.62 -15.71
C LEU A 321 16.06 -8.06 -15.91
N SER A 322 15.17 -9.05 -15.87
CA SER A 322 15.51 -10.44 -16.10
C SER A 322 16.05 -10.69 -17.52
N ALA A 323 15.42 -10.10 -18.54
CA ALA A 323 15.81 -10.22 -19.93
C ALA A 323 17.18 -9.56 -20.24
N ALA A 324 17.54 -8.52 -19.49
CA ALA A 324 18.86 -7.92 -19.59
C ALA A 324 19.99 -8.85 -19.11
N GLY A 325 19.64 -9.85 -18.30
CA GLY A 325 20.56 -10.86 -17.77
C GLY A 325 21.50 -10.34 -16.68
N GLY A 326 22.16 -11.28 -16.00
CA GLY A 326 23.09 -10.94 -14.92
C GLY A 326 22.43 -10.39 -13.66
N VAL A 327 23.12 -9.47 -12.98
CA VAL A 327 22.69 -8.86 -11.72
C VAL A 327 22.37 -7.38 -11.97
N ALA A 328 21.10 -6.99 -11.79
CA ALA A 328 20.70 -5.58 -11.87
C ALA A 328 21.26 -4.82 -10.66
N ARG A 329 22.16 -3.84 -10.90
CA ARG A 329 22.85 -3.11 -9.83
C ARG A 329 22.17 -1.77 -9.52
N ASN A 330 21.73 -1.60 -8.27
CA ASN A 330 21.02 -0.40 -7.77
C ASN A 330 19.93 0.09 -8.75
N PRO A 331 19.00 -0.79 -9.18
CA PRO A 331 18.02 -0.40 -10.18
C PRO A 331 17.19 0.80 -9.69
N PRO A 332 17.11 1.90 -10.46
CA PRO A 332 16.41 3.11 -10.04
C PRO A 332 14.90 3.04 -10.27
N GLY A 333 14.39 1.93 -10.77
CA GLY A 333 13.04 1.83 -11.32
C GLY A 333 12.97 2.19 -12.81
N PRO A 334 11.83 2.00 -13.45
CA PRO A 334 11.63 2.36 -14.86
C PRO A 334 11.56 3.87 -15.06
N ASP A 335 11.95 4.35 -16.24
CA ASP A 335 11.99 5.79 -16.59
C ASP A 335 10.59 6.43 -16.68
N SER A 336 9.56 5.63 -16.90
CA SER A 336 8.18 6.11 -17.06
C SER A 336 7.17 5.10 -16.51
N PRO A 337 6.01 5.58 -16.00
CA PRO A 337 4.93 4.72 -15.55
C PRO A 337 4.26 4.02 -16.73
N TYR A 338 3.74 2.82 -16.47
CA TYR A 338 2.83 2.14 -17.37
C TYR A 338 1.94 1.18 -16.60
N ASP A 339 0.64 1.35 -16.75
CA ASP A 339 -0.38 0.43 -16.23
C ASP A 339 -1.38 0.12 -17.34
N PRO A 340 -1.42 -1.09 -17.90
CA PRO A 340 -2.33 -1.44 -18.99
C PRO A 340 -3.81 -1.40 -18.59
N ALA A 341 -4.11 -1.50 -17.29
CA ALA A 341 -5.48 -1.38 -16.79
C ALA A 341 -5.96 0.07 -16.72
N GLU A 342 -5.04 1.01 -16.47
CA GLU A 342 -5.32 2.45 -16.34
C GLU A 342 -4.18 3.25 -17.01
N PRO A 343 -4.14 3.26 -18.36
CA PRO A 343 -2.98 3.74 -19.12
C PRO A 343 -2.77 5.27 -19.07
N THR A 344 -3.75 6.03 -18.63
CA THR A 344 -3.67 7.50 -18.44
C THR A 344 -3.10 7.86 -17.07
N GLU A 345 -3.16 6.95 -16.10
CA GLU A 345 -2.79 7.24 -14.73
C GLU A 345 -1.30 7.00 -14.47
N LYS A 346 -0.67 7.96 -13.80
CA LYS A 346 0.74 7.87 -13.39
C LYS A 346 0.83 7.27 -12.00
N LYS A 347 1.35 6.04 -11.92
CA LYS A 347 1.42 5.31 -10.66
C LYS A 347 2.84 5.06 -10.21
N ARG A 348 3.03 5.12 -8.89
CA ARG A 348 4.21 4.64 -8.18
C ARG A 348 3.95 3.30 -7.54
N VAL A 349 5.00 2.58 -7.23
CA VAL A 349 4.91 1.30 -6.54
C VAL A 349 4.61 1.52 -5.05
N HIS A 350 3.77 0.66 -4.50
CA HIS A 350 3.57 0.45 -3.08
C HIS A 350 4.12 -0.91 -2.66
N ARG A 351 4.59 -1.02 -1.41
CA ARG A 351 5.10 -2.27 -0.87
C ARG A 351 4.49 -2.58 0.51
N GLY A 352 4.54 -3.86 0.90
CA GLY A 352 4.24 -4.33 2.25
C GLY A 352 2.80 -4.78 2.50
N GLY A 353 1.83 -4.32 1.73
CA GLY A 353 0.43 -4.54 2.05
C GLY A 353 -0.06 -3.62 3.19
N SER A 354 -1.25 -3.84 3.69
CA SER A 354 -1.82 -3.03 4.77
C SER A 354 -2.75 -3.85 5.67
N PHE A 355 -3.27 -3.23 6.71
CA PHE A 355 -4.31 -3.79 7.58
C PHE A 355 -5.59 -4.23 6.84
N LEU A 356 -5.74 -3.85 5.57
CA LEU A 356 -6.86 -4.27 4.71
C LEU A 356 -6.54 -5.50 3.85
N CYS A 357 -5.30 -5.96 3.86
CA CYS A 357 -4.90 -7.12 3.06
C CYS A 357 -5.32 -8.42 3.71
N THR A 358 -5.88 -9.33 2.90
CA THR A 358 -6.41 -10.63 3.32
C THR A 358 -6.24 -11.64 2.17
N ASP A 359 -6.26 -12.93 2.49
CA ASP A 359 -6.22 -14.00 1.49
C ASP A 359 -7.42 -13.99 0.52
N GLN A 360 -8.55 -13.43 0.92
CA GLN A 360 -9.76 -13.34 0.10
C GLN A 360 -9.62 -12.34 -1.06
N TYR A 361 -8.82 -11.27 -0.89
CA TYR A 361 -8.75 -10.14 -1.81
C TYR A 361 -7.34 -9.73 -2.19
N CYS A 362 -6.43 -9.61 -1.23
CA CYS A 362 -5.10 -9.06 -1.42
C CYS A 362 -4.10 -9.72 -0.48
N THR A 363 -3.24 -10.62 -0.98
CA THR A 363 -2.16 -11.25 -0.18
C THR A 363 -0.84 -10.47 -0.26
N ARG A 364 -0.87 -9.20 -0.62
CA ARG A 364 0.35 -8.42 -0.88
C ARG A 364 1.14 -8.02 0.38
N TYR A 365 0.83 -8.61 1.54
CA TYR A 365 1.70 -8.69 2.71
C TYR A 365 2.77 -9.79 2.59
N MET A 366 2.72 -10.61 1.54
CA MET A 366 3.79 -11.56 1.20
C MET A 366 4.99 -10.82 0.61
N LEU A 367 6.19 -11.27 0.97
CA LEU A 367 7.43 -10.71 0.42
C LEU A 367 7.50 -10.86 -1.10
N GLY A 368 8.08 -9.88 -1.76
CA GLY A 368 8.23 -9.82 -3.21
C GLY A 368 7.02 -9.29 -3.96
N THR A 369 5.83 -9.29 -3.34
CA THR A 369 4.61 -8.77 -3.99
C THR A 369 4.60 -7.25 -4.08
N ARG A 370 3.89 -6.73 -5.08
CA ARG A 370 3.87 -5.32 -5.45
C ARG A 370 2.44 -4.78 -5.38
N GLY A 371 2.30 -3.52 -5.01
CA GLY A 371 1.10 -2.72 -5.17
C GLY A 371 1.40 -1.48 -6.01
N LYS A 372 0.37 -0.69 -6.28
CA LYS A 372 0.48 0.54 -7.07
C LYS A 372 -0.54 1.57 -6.61
N GLY A 373 -0.18 2.85 -6.69
CA GLY A 373 -1.07 3.96 -6.40
C GLY A 373 -0.79 5.16 -7.31
N GLU A 374 -1.81 5.90 -7.64
CA GLU A 374 -1.73 7.16 -8.36
C GLU A 374 -1.02 8.21 -7.48
N VAL A 375 -0.12 9.01 -8.06
CA VAL A 375 0.84 9.85 -7.34
C VAL A 375 0.21 10.97 -6.50
N ARG A 376 -0.99 11.42 -6.85
CA ARG A 376 -1.72 12.47 -6.14
C ARG A 376 -2.94 11.96 -5.37
N THR A 377 -3.12 10.63 -5.28
CA THR A 377 -4.18 10.03 -4.50
C THR A 377 -3.68 9.67 -3.10
N ALA A 378 -4.31 10.24 -2.08
CA ALA A 378 -4.11 9.89 -0.69
C ALA A 378 -5.17 8.90 -0.22
N CYS A 379 -4.77 7.93 0.62
CA CYS A 379 -5.64 6.88 1.15
C CYS A 379 -5.34 6.62 2.63
N ASN A 380 -6.37 6.19 3.37
CA ASN A 380 -6.23 5.91 4.80
C ASN A 380 -5.52 4.58 5.15
N HIS A 381 -4.86 3.94 4.18
CA HIS A 381 -4.08 2.72 4.37
C HIS A 381 -2.70 2.80 3.69
N VAL A 382 -2.26 4.00 3.28
CA VAL A 382 -0.99 4.24 2.61
C VAL A 382 -0.18 5.25 3.40
N GLY A 383 1.03 4.87 3.76
CA GLY A 383 2.06 5.67 4.41
C GLY A 383 3.40 5.50 3.71
N PHE A 384 4.51 5.58 4.42
CA PHE A 384 5.86 5.42 3.87
C PHE A 384 6.91 5.30 4.98
N ARG A 385 8.10 4.82 4.61
CA ARG A 385 9.35 4.95 5.37
C ARG A 385 10.44 5.53 4.51
N CYS A 386 11.49 6.07 5.11
CA CYS A 386 12.58 6.70 4.39
C CYS A 386 13.90 5.93 4.51
N VAL A 387 14.78 6.21 3.56
CA VAL A 387 16.17 5.76 3.58
C VAL A 387 17.14 6.94 3.51
N LYS A 388 18.36 6.71 3.99
CA LYS A 388 19.46 7.63 3.87
C LYS A 388 20.66 6.89 3.28
N PRO A 389 21.24 7.34 2.18
CA PRO A 389 22.43 6.71 1.61
C PRO A 389 23.60 6.82 2.61
N ASN A 390 24.52 5.86 2.52
CA ASN A 390 25.79 5.97 3.21
C ASN A 390 26.66 6.98 2.46
N GLU A 391 26.64 8.25 2.88
CA GLU A 391 27.55 9.23 2.31
C GLU A 391 28.97 8.92 2.74
N PRO A 392 29.92 8.70 1.80
CA PRO A 392 31.33 8.62 2.15
C PRO A 392 31.75 9.96 2.78
N LYS A 393 32.32 9.91 3.99
CA LYS A 393 32.88 11.11 4.64
C LYS A 393 33.90 11.73 3.68
N GLY A 394 33.59 12.88 3.09
CA GLY A 394 34.61 13.66 2.37
C GLY A 394 34.19 14.38 1.08
N VAL A 395 33.00 14.24 0.60
CA VAL A 395 32.52 15.08 -0.53
C VAL A 395 31.51 16.10 0.03
N ARG A 396 32.02 17.28 0.40
CA ARG A 396 31.16 18.45 0.57
C ARG A 396 30.77 18.94 -0.84
N PRO A 397 29.50 19.31 -1.05
CA PRO A 397 29.07 19.87 -2.33
C PRO A 397 29.77 21.17 -2.66
#